data_5654223a155cd322ad18c16a5fb47f0e
#
_entry.id   5654223a155cd322ad18c16a5fb47f0e
#
_cell.length_a   1.000
_cell.length_b   1.000
_cell.length_c   1.000
_cell.angle_alpha   90.00
_cell.angle_beta   90.00
_cell.angle_gamma   90.00
#
_symmetry.space_group_name_H-M   'P 1'
#
loop_
_entity.id
_entity.type
_entity.pdbx_description
1 polymer ?
#
loop_
_entity_poly.entity_id
_entity_poly.type
_entity_poly.pdbx_seq_one_letter_code
_entity_poly.pdbx_strand_id
1 'polypeptide(L)'
;MFTIQHAKIHFNQENTPVSDKFDDVYFSNQDGLAETHYVFLEGNQLWERWVNYQEAHFVIAETGFGTGLNFFAVTTLFGEFRQKYPNSPLKRLYFISFEKYPLALDALQQAHLAYPQFSHLAQHLQQHWLNPIQGCYRFHFDETTLDLWFGDVAENLPQLGDYMNDKIDAWFLDGFAPSKNPDMWNEHLYQQMFRFTKPQGTFATFTAASAVRKGLENTGFNITKRKGFGKKRECLSGQKTHEKLTTLSAPWFHSQPANLNEQD
;
A
#
# COMPACT_ATOMS: atom_id res chain seq x y z
N MET A 1 -13.34 3.30 -24.48
CA MET A 1 -13.26 3.88 -23.13
C MET A 1 -13.72 2.79 -22.18
N PHE A 2 -12.83 2.23 -21.38
CA PHE A 2 -13.16 1.12 -20.49
C PHE A 2 -13.79 1.69 -19.20
N THR A 3 -15.09 1.48 -19.05
CA THR A 3 -15.81 1.86 -17.83
C THR A 3 -15.49 0.84 -16.74
N ILE A 4 -15.06 1.30 -15.57
CA ILE A 4 -14.83 0.48 -14.39
C ILE A 4 -16.17 0.14 -13.75
N GLN A 5 -16.33 -1.11 -13.34
CA GLN A 5 -17.51 -1.56 -12.63
C GLN A 5 -17.46 -1.13 -11.17
N HIS A 6 -18.51 -0.48 -10.69
CA HIS A 6 -18.67 -0.22 -9.25
C HIS A 6 -18.80 -1.52 -8.44
N ALA A 7 -18.31 -1.49 -7.22
CA ALA A 7 -18.53 -2.56 -6.27
C ALA A 7 -20.03 -2.74 -5.99
N LYS A 8 -20.47 -3.99 -5.92
CA LYS A 8 -21.77 -4.33 -5.35
C LYS A 8 -21.59 -4.61 -3.88
N ILE A 9 -22.30 -3.88 -3.03
CA ILE A 9 -22.16 -3.95 -1.59
C ILE A 9 -23.52 -3.91 -0.89
N HIS A 10 -23.53 -4.36 0.34
CA HIS A 10 -24.57 -4.07 1.32
C HIS A 10 -23.94 -3.60 2.63
N PHE A 11 -24.75 -3.03 3.52
CA PHE A 11 -24.30 -2.66 4.86
C PHE A 11 -24.81 -3.70 5.86
N ASN A 12 -23.93 -4.20 6.72
CA ASN A 12 -24.30 -5.16 7.75
C ASN A 12 -24.97 -4.48 8.95
N GLN A 13 -25.26 -5.24 10.02
CA GLN A 13 -25.95 -4.74 11.22
C GLN A 13 -25.15 -3.66 11.96
N GLU A 14 -23.82 -3.67 11.86
CA GLU A 14 -22.91 -2.66 12.42
C GLU A 14 -22.72 -1.47 11.47
N ASN A 15 -23.50 -1.39 10.38
CA ASN A 15 -23.40 -0.37 9.33
C ASN A 15 -22.01 -0.33 8.66
N THR A 16 -21.33 -1.48 8.60
CA THR A 16 -20.08 -1.64 7.87
C THR A 16 -20.37 -2.11 6.44
N PRO A 17 -19.74 -1.52 5.41
CA PRO A 17 -19.90 -2.00 4.04
C PRO A 17 -19.26 -3.37 3.85
N VAL A 18 -19.98 -4.26 3.19
CA VAL A 18 -19.57 -5.64 2.85
C VAL A 18 -19.61 -5.81 1.35
N SER A 19 -18.56 -6.36 0.78
CA SER A 19 -18.52 -6.69 -0.65
C SER A 19 -19.34 -7.94 -0.94
N ASP A 20 -20.33 -7.84 -1.83
CA ASP A 20 -21.12 -8.99 -2.28
C ASP A 20 -20.26 -10.00 -3.05
N LYS A 21 -19.27 -9.49 -3.81
CA LYS A 21 -18.40 -10.32 -4.62
C LYS A 21 -17.42 -11.15 -3.79
N PHE A 22 -16.84 -10.53 -2.75
CA PHE A 22 -15.79 -11.15 -1.95
C PHE A 22 -16.30 -11.67 -0.62
N ASP A 23 -17.56 -11.39 -0.25
CA ASP A 23 -18.16 -11.75 1.04
C ASP A 23 -17.22 -11.38 2.21
N ASP A 24 -16.75 -10.13 2.20
CA ASP A 24 -15.79 -9.61 3.16
C ASP A 24 -16.08 -8.14 3.48
N VAL A 25 -15.72 -7.69 4.68
CA VAL A 25 -15.94 -6.32 5.15
C VAL A 25 -14.84 -5.39 4.64
N TYR A 26 -15.17 -4.13 4.39
CA TYR A 26 -14.19 -3.13 3.99
C TYR A 26 -13.29 -2.68 5.14
N PHE A 27 -13.77 -2.76 6.36
CA PHE A 27 -12.99 -2.48 7.58
C PHE A 27 -13.55 -3.27 8.77
N SER A 28 -12.77 -3.38 9.85
CA SER A 28 -13.19 -4.12 11.04
C SER A 28 -14.44 -3.52 11.68
N ASN A 29 -15.45 -4.35 11.95
CA ASN A 29 -16.65 -3.97 12.68
C ASN A 29 -16.39 -3.48 14.11
N GLN A 30 -15.28 -3.94 14.73
CA GLN A 30 -14.96 -3.58 16.10
C GLN A 30 -14.31 -2.20 16.21
N ASP A 31 -13.24 -1.98 15.44
CA ASP A 31 -12.51 -0.72 15.36
C ASP A 31 -11.56 -0.74 14.15
N GLY A 32 -12.08 -0.37 12.98
CA GLY A 32 -11.31 -0.33 11.75
C GLY A 32 -10.20 0.71 11.78
N LEU A 33 -10.42 1.84 12.47
CA LEU A 33 -9.40 2.87 12.58
C LEU A 33 -8.23 2.44 13.46
N ALA A 34 -8.51 1.82 14.61
CA ALA A 34 -7.46 1.27 15.46
C ALA A 34 -6.68 0.14 14.76
N GLU A 35 -7.38 -0.70 13.95
CA GLU A 35 -6.70 -1.70 13.12
C GLU A 35 -5.78 -1.04 12.09
N THR A 36 -6.24 0.02 11.40
CA THR A 36 -5.42 0.79 10.45
C THR A 36 -4.17 1.35 11.12
N HIS A 37 -4.30 2.00 12.28
CA HIS A 37 -3.17 2.52 13.02
C HIS A 37 -2.18 1.42 13.39
N TYR A 38 -2.65 0.34 14.00
CA TYR A 38 -1.79 -0.74 14.47
C TYR A 38 -1.12 -1.50 13.31
N VAL A 39 -1.90 -1.89 12.30
CA VAL A 39 -1.39 -2.73 11.21
C VAL A 39 -0.50 -1.92 10.29
N PHE A 40 -0.99 -0.79 9.77
CA PHE A 40 -0.33 -0.09 8.66
C PHE A 40 0.58 1.04 9.12
N LEU A 41 0.13 1.91 10.02
CA LEU A 41 0.91 3.08 10.42
C LEU A 41 2.07 2.67 11.33
N GLU A 42 1.79 1.95 12.40
CA GLU A 42 2.82 1.40 13.32
C GLU A 42 3.62 0.28 12.65
N GLY A 43 2.96 -0.58 11.83
CA GLY A 43 3.61 -1.66 11.11
C GLY A 43 4.71 -1.20 10.17
N ASN A 44 4.56 -0.02 9.60
CA ASN A 44 5.57 0.67 8.78
C ASN A 44 6.44 1.65 9.59
N GLN A 45 6.23 1.80 10.89
CA GLN A 45 6.96 2.71 11.77
C GLN A 45 6.98 4.16 11.22
N LEU A 46 5.84 4.63 10.72
CA LEU A 46 5.80 5.86 9.93
C LEU A 46 6.28 7.08 10.71
N TRP A 47 5.80 7.27 11.95
CA TRP A 47 6.16 8.42 12.76
C TRP A 47 7.65 8.50 13.03
N GLU A 48 8.25 7.40 13.49
CA GLU A 48 9.68 7.29 13.81
C GLU A 48 10.55 7.54 12.57
N ARG A 49 10.10 7.02 11.42
CA ARG A 49 10.79 7.23 10.15
C ARG A 49 10.71 8.68 9.69
N TRP A 50 9.55 9.32 9.79
CA TRP A 50 9.38 10.72 9.40
C TRP A 50 10.22 11.69 10.23
N VAL A 51 10.35 11.44 11.54
CA VAL A 51 11.18 12.27 12.44
C VAL A 51 12.64 12.32 11.98
N ASN A 52 13.14 11.24 11.42
CA ASN A 52 14.53 11.10 10.98
C ASN A 52 14.70 11.23 9.45
N TYR A 53 13.62 11.51 8.72
CA TYR A 53 13.63 11.53 7.27
C TYR A 53 14.28 12.77 6.70
N GLN A 54 15.19 12.59 5.72
CA GLN A 54 16.01 13.68 5.19
C GLN A 54 15.58 14.17 3.80
N GLU A 55 14.62 13.48 3.15
CA GLU A 55 14.12 13.87 1.84
C GLU A 55 12.84 14.72 1.98
N ALA A 56 12.52 15.49 0.93
CA ALA A 56 11.34 16.37 0.94
C ALA A 56 10.01 15.63 0.78
N HIS A 57 10.06 14.39 0.26
CA HIS A 57 8.87 13.61 -0.09
C HIS A 57 8.97 12.20 0.46
N PHE A 58 7.86 11.70 1.01
CA PHE A 58 7.70 10.31 1.43
C PHE A 58 6.58 9.68 0.59
N VAL A 59 6.82 8.51 0.04
CA VAL A 59 5.88 7.84 -0.88
C VAL A 59 5.34 6.58 -0.21
N ILE A 60 4.02 6.52 -0.08
CA ILE A 60 3.30 5.32 0.34
C ILE A 60 2.52 4.78 -0.86
N ALA A 61 2.55 3.47 -1.04
CA ALA A 61 1.65 2.80 -1.96
C ALA A 61 0.73 1.82 -1.22
N GLU A 62 -0.47 1.66 -1.73
CA GLU A 62 -1.50 0.81 -1.15
C GLU A 62 -2.13 -0.07 -2.24
N THR A 63 -2.52 -1.30 -1.89
CA THR A 63 -3.43 -2.15 -2.66
C THR A 63 -4.81 -2.13 -2.01
N GLY A 64 -5.89 -1.92 -2.80
CA GLY A 64 -7.25 -1.89 -2.28
C GLY A 64 -7.60 -0.60 -1.51
N PHE A 65 -7.96 0.46 -2.24
CA PHE A 65 -8.34 1.74 -1.63
C PHE A 65 -9.60 1.63 -0.75
N GLY A 66 -10.58 0.85 -1.19
CA GLY A 66 -11.84 0.62 -0.48
C GLY A 66 -12.59 1.92 -0.19
N THR A 67 -12.76 2.23 1.10
CA THR A 67 -13.40 3.46 1.56
C THR A 67 -12.44 4.63 1.74
N GLY A 68 -11.13 4.41 1.60
CA GLY A 68 -10.10 5.41 1.85
C GLY A 68 -9.70 5.60 3.31
N LEU A 69 -10.09 4.68 4.21
CA LEU A 69 -9.82 4.80 5.64
C LEU A 69 -8.32 4.91 5.95
N ASN A 70 -7.48 4.08 5.32
CA ASN A 70 -6.03 4.14 5.50
C ASN A 70 -5.46 5.48 5.03
N PHE A 71 -5.95 5.99 3.91
CA PHE A 71 -5.56 7.29 3.38
C PHE A 71 -5.91 8.42 4.34
N PHE A 72 -7.13 8.45 4.88
CA PHE A 72 -7.54 9.47 5.83
C PHE A 72 -6.73 9.43 7.13
N ALA A 73 -6.49 8.23 7.64
CA ALA A 73 -5.71 8.04 8.86
C ALA A 73 -4.26 8.54 8.69
N VAL A 74 -3.59 8.14 7.61
CA VAL A 74 -2.20 8.55 7.39
C VAL A 74 -2.07 10.03 7.04
N THR A 75 -3.03 10.61 6.30
CA THR A 75 -3.04 12.03 5.98
C THR A 75 -3.20 12.87 7.25
N THR A 76 -4.09 12.47 8.15
CA THR A 76 -4.26 13.13 9.46
C THR A 76 -3.00 13.04 10.30
N LEU A 77 -2.41 11.84 10.42
CA LEU A 77 -1.16 11.64 11.15
C LEU A 77 -0.01 12.47 10.57
N PHE A 78 0.05 12.59 9.25
CA PHE A 78 1.07 13.42 8.59
C PHE A 78 0.89 14.91 8.87
N GLY A 79 -0.35 15.39 8.88
CA GLY A 79 -0.67 16.77 9.29
C GLY A 79 -0.21 17.06 10.73
N GLU A 80 -0.48 16.15 11.68
CA GLU A 80 0.02 16.24 13.05
C GLU A 80 1.56 16.26 13.12
N PHE A 81 2.21 15.40 12.33
CA PHE A 81 3.67 15.41 12.20
C PHE A 81 4.18 16.76 11.69
N ARG A 82 3.57 17.33 10.65
CA ARG A 82 3.98 18.63 10.08
C ARG A 82 3.80 19.79 11.08
N GLN A 83 2.73 19.76 11.87
CA GLN A 83 2.51 20.75 12.94
C GLN A 83 3.58 20.64 14.02
N LYS A 84 3.94 19.43 14.44
CA LYS A 84 4.94 19.18 15.48
C LYS A 84 6.36 19.45 15.01
N TYR A 85 6.66 19.20 13.74
CA TYR A 85 8.00 19.35 13.15
C TYR A 85 7.96 20.27 11.91
N PRO A 86 7.63 21.56 12.06
CA PRO A 86 7.45 22.48 10.92
C PRO A 86 8.74 22.66 10.10
N ASN A 87 9.90 22.50 10.74
CA ASN A 87 11.22 22.63 10.12
C ASN A 87 11.77 21.32 9.54
N SER A 88 11.05 20.21 9.64
CA SER A 88 11.46 18.94 9.04
C SER A 88 11.74 19.11 7.54
N PRO A 89 12.78 18.47 6.99
CA PRO A 89 12.99 18.37 5.54
C PRO A 89 11.77 17.78 4.82
N LEU A 90 11.11 16.79 5.42
CA LEU A 90 9.94 16.13 4.87
C LEU A 90 8.75 17.09 4.81
N LYS A 91 8.33 17.45 3.58
CA LYS A 91 7.30 18.46 3.32
C LYS A 91 6.00 17.86 2.79
N ARG A 92 6.06 16.76 2.07
CA ARG A 92 4.89 16.21 1.36
C ARG A 92 4.84 14.69 1.41
N LEU A 93 3.63 14.19 1.61
CA LEU A 93 3.29 12.79 1.50
C LEU A 93 2.64 12.54 0.11
N TYR A 94 3.15 11.58 -0.62
CA TYR A 94 2.50 11.02 -1.81
C TYR A 94 1.90 9.66 -1.47
N PHE A 95 0.62 9.52 -1.72
CA PHE A 95 -0.12 8.28 -1.49
C PHE A 95 -0.64 7.76 -2.83
N ILE A 96 -0.19 6.59 -3.23
CA ILE A 96 -0.59 5.91 -4.47
C ILE A 96 -1.46 4.73 -4.07
N SER A 97 -2.69 4.66 -4.57
CA SER A 97 -3.58 3.54 -4.26
C SER A 97 -4.23 2.97 -5.52
N PHE A 98 -4.62 1.71 -5.45
CA PHE A 98 -5.23 0.98 -6.55
C PHE A 98 -6.59 0.43 -6.10
N GLU A 99 -7.62 0.61 -6.95
CA GLU A 99 -8.96 0.11 -6.66
C GLU A 99 -9.62 -0.45 -7.92
N LYS A 100 -9.92 -1.75 -7.88
CA LYS A 100 -10.51 -2.45 -9.02
C LYS A 100 -12.01 -2.22 -9.13
N TYR A 101 -12.69 -2.15 -8.01
CA TYR A 101 -14.14 -1.99 -7.90
C TYR A 101 -14.49 -0.84 -6.98
N PRO A 102 -14.34 0.42 -7.43
CA PRO A 102 -14.62 1.57 -6.58
C PRO A 102 -16.09 1.59 -6.14
N LEU A 103 -16.33 2.07 -4.93
CA LEU A 103 -17.67 2.30 -4.42
C LEU A 103 -18.39 3.39 -5.25
N ALA A 104 -19.68 3.25 -5.42
CA ALA A 104 -20.50 4.35 -5.90
C ALA A 104 -20.51 5.48 -4.85
N LEU A 105 -20.76 6.71 -5.29
CA LEU A 105 -20.65 7.90 -4.41
C LEU A 105 -21.55 7.80 -3.18
N ASP A 106 -22.79 7.37 -3.34
CA ASP A 106 -23.75 7.20 -2.24
C ASP A 106 -23.28 6.17 -1.20
N ALA A 107 -22.76 5.04 -1.66
CA ALA A 107 -22.20 4.02 -0.80
C ALA A 107 -20.92 4.50 -0.07
N LEU A 108 -20.06 5.25 -0.77
CA LEU A 108 -18.88 5.87 -0.19
C LEU A 108 -19.25 6.88 0.89
N GLN A 109 -20.24 7.74 0.63
CA GLN A 109 -20.76 8.72 1.59
C GLN A 109 -21.32 8.04 2.84
N GLN A 110 -22.10 6.97 2.67
CA GLN A 110 -22.62 6.21 3.80
C GLN A 110 -21.50 5.55 4.62
N ALA A 111 -20.50 4.96 3.96
CA ALA A 111 -19.36 4.34 4.64
C ALA A 111 -18.56 5.36 5.47
N HIS A 112 -18.39 6.57 4.96
CA HIS A 112 -17.67 7.64 5.65
C HIS A 112 -18.35 8.13 6.94
N LEU A 113 -19.65 7.91 7.12
CA LEU A 113 -20.36 8.25 8.37
C LEU A 113 -19.81 7.49 9.59
N ALA A 114 -19.16 6.36 9.38
CA ALA A 114 -18.53 5.60 10.45
C ALA A 114 -17.33 6.34 11.11
N TYR A 115 -16.75 7.32 10.41
CA TYR A 115 -15.54 8.03 10.83
C TYR A 115 -15.70 9.56 10.71
N PRO A 116 -16.57 10.18 11.56
CA PRO A 116 -16.89 11.61 11.48
C PRO A 116 -15.67 12.52 11.69
N GLN A 117 -14.64 12.06 12.37
CA GLN A 117 -13.38 12.79 12.55
C GLN A 117 -12.64 13.09 11.23
N PHE A 118 -12.94 12.34 10.17
CA PHE A 118 -12.38 12.55 8.83
C PHE A 118 -13.33 13.26 7.89
N SER A 119 -14.45 13.82 8.39
CA SER A 119 -15.50 14.39 7.57
C SER A 119 -15.01 15.44 6.55
N HIS A 120 -14.04 16.28 6.94
CA HIS A 120 -13.46 17.27 6.04
C HIS A 120 -12.71 16.63 4.85
N LEU A 121 -11.85 15.65 5.13
CA LEU A 121 -11.12 14.90 4.09
C LEU A 121 -12.07 14.11 3.21
N ALA A 122 -13.07 13.46 3.84
CA ALA A 122 -14.08 12.69 3.14
C ALA A 122 -14.92 13.55 2.19
N GLN A 123 -15.38 14.71 2.63
CA GLN A 123 -16.13 15.65 1.79
C GLN A 123 -15.31 16.14 0.59
N HIS A 124 -14.03 16.46 0.81
CA HIS A 124 -13.12 16.86 -0.27
C HIS A 124 -12.98 15.74 -1.31
N LEU A 125 -12.77 14.49 -0.88
CA LEU A 125 -12.72 13.34 -1.77
C LEU A 125 -14.03 13.14 -2.53
N GLN A 126 -15.19 13.18 -1.82
CA GLN A 126 -16.52 12.97 -2.38
C GLN A 126 -16.89 14.00 -3.45
N GLN A 127 -16.52 15.27 -3.26
CA GLN A 127 -16.78 16.36 -4.23
C GLN A 127 -16.12 16.12 -5.58
N HIS A 128 -14.99 15.37 -5.58
CA HIS A 128 -14.22 15.07 -6.78
C HIS A 128 -14.35 13.60 -7.22
N TRP A 129 -15.25 12.84 -6.55
CA TRP A 129 -15.51 11.45 -6.87
C TRP A 129 -16.31 11.33 -8.15
N LEU A 130 -15.66 10.96 -9.24
CA LEU A 130 -16.27 10.88 -10.57
C LEU A 130 -16.69 9.45 -10.89
N ASN A 131 -17.52 9.29 -11.93
CA ASN A 131 -17.74 7.96 -12.52
C ASN A 131 -16.39 7.37 -12.94
N PRO A 132 -15.98 6.22 -12.40
CA PRO A 132 -14.65 5.73 -12.60
C PRO A 132 -14.44 5.26 -14.04
N ILE A 133 -13.42 5.82 -14.64
CA ILE A 133 -12.82 5.36 -15.90
C ILE A 133 -11.46 4.81 -15.52
N GLN A 134 -11.01 3.75 -16.17
CA GLN A 134 -9.69 3.19 -15.95
C GLN A 134 -8.60 4.27 -16.12
N GLY A 135 -7.70 4.37 -15.16
CA GLY A 135 -6.62 5.32 -15.14
C GLY A 135 -6.34 5.91 -13.77
N CYS A 136 -5.45 6.87 -13.72
CA CYS A 136 -5.05 7.55 -12.50
C CYS A 136 -5.78 8.87 -12.32
N TYR A 137 -6.32 9.08 -11.12
CA TYR A 137 -6.96 10.32 -10.68
C TYR A 137 -6.13 10.92 -9.55
N ARG A 138 -5.69 12.17 -9.72
CA ARG A 138 -4.92 12.90 -8.72
C ARG A 138 -5.80 13.83 -7.93
N PHE A 139 -5.74 13.68 -6.60
CA PHE A 139 -6.40 14.55 -5.63
C PHE A 139 -5.35 15.28 -4.80
N HIS A 140 -5.52 16.57 -4.61
CA HIS A 140 -4.63 17.38 -3.78
C HIS A 140 -5.32 17.70 -2.46
N PHE A 141 -4.62 17.37 -1.38
CA PHE A 141 -4.92 17.79 -0.01
C PHE A 141 -3.75 18.67 0.45
N ASP A 142 -3.85 19.34 1.59
CA ASP A 142 -2.86 20.35 2.02
C ASP A 142 -1.40 19.87 1.82
N GLU A 143 -0.96 18.88 2.59
CA GLU A 143 0.41 18.35 2.54
C GLU A 143 0.49 16.94 1.93
N THR A 144 -0.63 16.42 1.45
CA THR A 144 -0.74 15.07 0.87
C THR A 144 -1.30 15.14 -0.54
N THR A 145 -0.74 14.31 -1.42
CA THR A 145 -1.27 14.07 -2.76
C THR A 145 -1.68 12.60 -2.87
N LEU A 146 -2.92 12.35 -3.27
CA LEU A 146 -3.44 11.02 -3.57
C LEU A 146 -3.45 10.80 -5.09
N ASP A 147 -2.78 9.76 -5.54
CA ASP A 147 -2.89 9.20 -6.88
C ASP A 147 -3.69 7.90 -6.80
N LEU A 148 -4.96 7.96 -7.19
CA LEU A 148 -5.87 6.81 -7.15
C LEU A 148 -6.02 6.21 -8.53
N TRP A 149 -5.56 4.97 -8.68
CA TRP A 149 -5.65 4.21 -9.92
C TRP A 149 -6.87 3.30 -9.90
N PHE A 150 -7.81 3.55 -10.82
CA PHE A 150 -8.94 2.66 -11.02
C PHE A 150 -8.59 1.56 -12.04
N GLY A 151 -8.81 0.32 -11.66
CA GLY A 151 -8.53 -0.88 -12.43
C GLY A 151 -7.76 -1.92 -11.65
N ASP A 152 -7.43 -3.03 -12.31
CA ASP A 152 -6.69 -4.13 -11.70
C ASP A 152 -5.26 -3.68 -11.35
N VAL A 153 -4.82 -3.95 -10.13
CA VAL A 153 -3.47 -3.61 -9.68
C VAL A 153 -2.40 -4.31 -10.51
N ALA A 154 -2.67 -5.53 -11.00
CA ALA A 154 -1.74 -6.26 -11.86
C ALA A 154 -1.49 -5.54 -13.20
N GLU A 155 -2.49 -4.80 -13.70
CA GLU A 155 -2.39 -4.04 -14.95
C GLU A 155 -1.85 -2.62 -14.70
N ASN A 156 -2.26 -1.98 -13.60
CA ASN A 156 -1.96 -0.58 -13.32
C ASN A 156 -0.60 -0.37 -12.67
N LEU A 157 -0.18 -1.27 -11.78
CA LEU A 157 1.08 -1.10 -11.05
C LEU A 157 2.31 -1.02 -11.98
N PRO A 158 2.44 -1.84 -13.05
CA PRO A 158 3.52 -1.68 -14.01
C PRO A 158 3.52 -0.34 -14.76
N GLN A 159 2.37 0.34 -14.87
CA GLN A 159 2.25 1.64 -15.54
C GLN A 159 2.89 2.78 -14.75
N LEU A 160 3.26 2.58 -13.49
CA LEU A 160 4.10 3.53 -12.75
C LEU A 160 5.44 3.79 -13.45
N GLY A 161 5.91 2.84 -14.26
CA GLY A 161 7.11 2.97 -15.10
C GLY A 161 8.43 2.87 -14.34
N ASP A 162 9.52 2.79 -15.09
CA ASP A 162 10.86 2.53 -14.55
C ASP A 162 11.38 3.66 -13.65
N TYR A 163 10.89 4.89 -13.83
CA TYR A 163 11.30 6.03 -13.01
C TYR A 163 10.84 5.88 -11.54
N MET A 164 9.86 5.01 -11.27
CA MET A 164 9.40 4.69 -9.93
C MET A 164 10.16 3.53 -9.26
N ASN A 165 11.11 2.90 -9.96
CA ASN A 165 11.97 1.89 -9.34
C ASN A 165 12.67 2.48 -8.12
N ASP A 166 12.62 1.75 -6.99
CA ASP A 166 13.23 2.16 -5.73
C ASP A 166 12.75 3.53 -5.20
N LYS A 167 11.48 3.88 -5.40
CA LYS A 167 10.91 5.18 -4.96
C LYS A 167 9.87 5.08 -3.84
N ILE A 168 9.28 3.92 -3.62
CA ILE A 168 8.23 3.75 -2.61
C ILE A 168 8.85 3.45 -1.26
N ASP A 169 8.55 4.29 -0.27
CA ASP A 169 9.07 4.19 1.10
C ASP A 169 8.33 3.16 1.95
N ALA A 170 7.02 3.04 1.75
CA ALA A 170 6.17 2.13 2.52
C ALA A 170 5.02 1.58 1.69
N TRP A 171 4.61 0.34 1.99
CA TRP A 171 3.43 -0.28 1.41
C TRP A 171 2.39 -0.59 2.48
N PHE A 172 1.15 -0.25 2.16
CA PHE A 172 -0.04 -0.77 2.82
C PHE A 172 -0.59 -1.90 1.94
N LEU A 173 -0.18 -3.12 2.22
CA LEU A 173 -0.64 -4.29 1.47
C LEU A 173 -1.99 -4.72 2.04
N ASP A 174 -3.03 -4.09 1.54
CA ASP A 174 -4.41 -4.19 1.97
C ASP A 174 -5.30 -4.77 0.86
N GLY A 175 -6.58 -4.95 1.16
CA GLY A 175 -7.60 -5.52 0.31
C GLY A 175 -8.36 -6.63 1.03
N PHE A 176 -9.28 -7.28 0.32
CA PHE A 176 -10.00 -8.42 0.88
C PHE A 176 -9.06 -9.59 1.15
N ALA A 177 -9.40 -10.39 2.16
CA ALA A 177 -8.55 -11.48 2.65
C ALA A 177 -8.05 -12.41 1.52
N PRO A 178 -6.84 -12.94 1.60
CA PRO A 178 -6.27 -13.80 0.55
C PRO A 178 -7.15 -14.98 0.17
N SER A 179 -7.89 -15.55 1.13
CA SER A 179 -8.85 -16.63 0.89
C SER A 179 -10.10 -16.17 0.12
N LYS A 180 -10.42 -14.88 0.15
CA LYS A 180 -11.59 -14.27 -0.49
C LYS A 180 -11.24 -13.63 -1.85
N ASN A 181 -10.02 -13.17 -2.01
CA ASN A 181 -9.52 -12.49 -3.22
C ASN A 181 -8.14 -13.04 -3.64
N PRO A 182 -8.01 -14.33 -3.95
CA PRO A 182 -6.72 -14.95 -4.24
C PRO A 182 -6.04 -14.36 -5.49
N ASP A 183 -6.80 -13.80 -6.42
CA ASP A 183 -6.26 -13.26 -7.68
C ASP A 183 -5.35 -12.05 -7.45
N MET A 184 -5.57 -11.26 -6.40
CA MET A 184 -4.73 -10.12 -6.07
C MET A 184 -3.43 -10.54 -5.37
N TRP A 185 -3.49 -11.54 -4.48
CA TRP A 185 -2.39 -11.96 -3.61
C TRP A 185 -1.47 -12.97 -4.31
N ASN A 186 -0.66 -12.50 -5.25
CA ASN A 186 0.15 -13.37 -6.10
C ASN A 186 1.60 -12.90 -6.23
N GLU A 187 2.45 -13.74 -6.78
CA GLU A 187 3.88 -13.50 -6.93
C GLU A 187 4.18 -12.27 -7.81
N HIS A 188 3.38 -12.03 -8.85
CA HIS A 188 3.56 -10.87 -9.73
C HIS A 188 3.41 -9.56 -8.94
N LEU A 189 2.39 -9.46 -8.08
CA LEU A 189 2.22 -8.30 -7.18
C LEU A 189 3.46 -8.11 -6.30
N TYR A 190 3.94 -9.18 -5.67
CA TYR A 190 5.08 -9.07 -4.74
C TYR A 190 6.37 -8.66 -5.44
N GLN A 191 6.61 -9.16 -6.65
CA GLN A 191 7.74 -8.77 -7.49
C GLN A 191 7.69 -7.29 -7.86
N GLN A 192 6.52 -6.77 -8.27
CA GLN A 192 6.35 -5.36 -8.57
C GLN A 192 6.50 -4.48 -7.31
N MET A 193 5.94 -4.91 -6.19
CA MET A 193 6.16 -4.23 -4.90
C MET A 193 7.65 -4.13 -4.59
N PHE A 194 8.38 -5.23 -4.69
CA PHE A 194 9.83 -5.26 -4.41
C PHE A 194 10.62 -4.32 -5.35
N ARG A 195 10.28 -4.35 -6.65
CA ARG A 195 10.90 -3.49 -7.67
C ARG A 195 10.77 -2.01 -7.32
N PHE A 196 9.58 -1.58 -6.91
CA PHE A 196 9.30 -0.17 -6.63
C PHE A 196 9.68 0.27 -5.22
N THR A 197 9.91 -0.66 -4.30
CA THR A 197 10.29 -0.35 -2.92
C THR A 197 11.72 0.18 -2.84
N LYS A 198 11.92 1.32 -2.16
CA LYS A 198 13.24 1.84 -1.81
C LYS A 198 14.07 0.81 -1.03
N PRO A 199 15.41 0.82 -1.13
CA PRO A 199 16.24 0.19 -0.11
C PRO A 199 15.82 0.66 1.28
N GLN A 200 15.65 -0.24 2.24
CA GLN A 200 15.08 0.00 3.57
C GLN A 200 13.59 0.40 3.59
N GLY A 201 12.93 0.43 2.44
CA GLY A 201 11.48 0.60 2.38
C GLY A 201 10.75 -0.57 3.02
N THR A 202 9.54 -0.34 3.52
CA THR A 202 8.80 -1.28 4.34
C THR A 202 7.46 -1.67 3.73
N PHE A 203 6.87 -2.73 4.22
CA PHE A 203 5.45 -3.02 4.04
C PHE A 203 4.81 -3.48 5.34
N ALA A 204 3.51 -3.35 5.41
CA ALA A 204 2.68 -3.96 6.45
C ALA A 204 1.39 -4.51 5.85
N THR A 205 0.86 -5.57 6.47
CA THR A 205 -0.40 -6.20 6.07
C THR A 205 -1.09 -6.86 7.26
N PHE A 206 -2.41 -6.90 7.22
CA PHE A 206 -3.26 -7.52 8.26
C PHE A 206 -3.21 -9.05 8.26
N THR A 207 -2.77 -9.66 7.18
CA THR A 207 -2.73 -11.13 7.02
C THR A 207 -1.38 -11.71 7.39
N ALA A 208 -1.39 -12.93 7.90
CA ALA A 208 -0.20 -13.77 8.11
C ALA A 208 -0.30 -15.09 7.34
N ALA A 209 -1.14 -15.16 6.31
CA ALA A 209 -1.30 -16.34 5.46
C ALA A 209 0.06 -16.82 4.94
N SER A 210 0.32 -18.13 5.08
CA SER A 210 1.62 -18.71 4.72
C SER A 210 2.02 -18.47 3.27
N ALA A 211 1.06 -18.49 2.34
CA ALA A 211 1.32 -18.21 0.93
C ALA A 211 1.80 -16.77 0.71
N VAL A 212 1.15 -15.78 1.37
CA VAL A 212 1.55 -14.38 1.31
C VAL A 212 2.95 -14.19 1.89
N ARG A 213 3.18 -14.73 3.09
CA ARG A 213 4.48 -14.64 3.75
C ARG A 213 5.60 -15.21 2.88
N LYS A 214 5.43 -16.46 2.40
CA LYS A 214 6.42 -17.12 1.55
C LYS A 214 6.64 -16.36 0.23
N GLY A 215 5.57 -15.87 -0.40
CA GLY A 215 5.67 -15.10 -1.63
C GLY A 215 6.52 -13.83 -1.45
N LEU A 216 6.29 -13.08 -0.38
CA LEU A 216 7.08 -11.89 -0.05
C LEU A 216 8.53 -12.21 0.33
N GLU A 217 8.76 -13.29 1.12
CA GLU A 217 10.12 -13.78 1.45
C GLU A 217 10.89 -14.16 0.18
N ASN A 218 10.25 -14.87 -0.75
CA ASN A 218 10.86 -15.32 -2.00
C ASN A 218 11.29 -14.15 -2.91
N THR A 219 10.57 -13.02 -2.86
CA THR A 219 10.95 -11.82 -3.60
C THR A 219 12.10 -11.05 -2.97
N GLY A 220 12.42 -11.31 -1.72
CA GLY A 220 13.57 -10.71 -1.05
C GLY A 220 13.26 -9.80 0.12
N PHE A 221 11.97 -9.65 0.49
CA PHE A 221 11.62 -8.94 1.73
C PHE A 221 12.04 -9.75 2.97
N ASN A 222 12.57 -9.05 3.94
CA ASN A 222 12.80 -9.60 5.28
C ASN A 222 11.52 -9.43 6.10
N ILE A 223 10.91 -10.54 6.53
CA ILE A 223 9.58 -10.57 7.13
C ILE A 223 9.65 -10.61 8.66
N THR A 224 8.81 -9.81 9.29
CA THR A 224 8.56 -9.84 10.73
C THR A 224 7.11 -10.20 11.00
N LYS A 225 6.89 -11.25 11.77
CA LYS A 225 5.58 -11.56 12.32
C LYS A 225 5.30 -10.68 13.53
N ARG A 226 4.14 -10.05 13.53
CA ARG A 226 3.65 -9.23 14.64
C ARG A 226 2.38 -9.87 15.19
N LYS A 227 2.05 -9.56 16.44
CA LYS A 227 0.74 -9.92 17.01
C LYS A 227 -0.36 -9.33 16.14
N GLY A 228 -1.39 -10.09 15.82
CA GLY A 228 -2.53 -9.61 15.06
C GLY A 228 -3.40 -8.63 15.86
N PHE A 229 -4.20 -7.84 15.15
CA PHE A 229 -5.17 -6.94 15.77
C PHE A 229 -6.44 -7.69 16.16
N GLY A 230 -7.01 -7.35 17.31
CA GLY A 230 -8.26 -7.95 17.83
C GLY A 230 -8.13 -9.48 18.00
N LYS A 231 -8.95 -10.23 17.28
CA LYS A 231 -8.98 -11.71 17.35
C LYS A 231 -7.97 -12.39 16.41
N LYS A 232 -7.31 -11.64 15.53
CA LYS A 232 -6.30 -12.19 14.62
C LYS A 232 -5.06 -12.57 15.41
N ARG A 233 -4.50 -13.75 15.13
CA ARG A 233 -3.30 -14.24 15.82
C ARG A 233 -2.06 -13.43 15.45
N GLU A 234 -1.85 -13.22 14.18
CA GLU A 234 -0.65 -12.61 13.62
C GLU A 234 -1.01 -11.68 12.45
N CYS A 235 -0.17 -10.68 12.23
CA CYS A 235 -0.07 -9.90 11.01
C CYS A 235 1.40 -9.81 10.62
N LEU A 236 1.69 -9.28 9.42
CA LEU A 236 3.04 -9.20 8.91
C LEU A 236 3.47 -7.75 8.71
N SER A 237 4.73 -7.50 8.95
CA SER A 237 5.49 -6.38 8.40
C SER A 237 6.77 -6.89 7.79
N GLY A 238 7.43 -6.08 6.98
CA GLY A 238 8.71 -6.45 6.40
C GLY A 238 9.44 -5.27 5.80
N GLN A 239 10.66 -5.53 5.38
CA GLN A 239 11.56 -4.51 4.87
C GLN A 239 12.37 -5.05 3.69
N LYS A 240 12.54 -4.23 2.66
CA LYS A 240 13.53 -4.49 1.62
C LYS A 240 14.90 -4.19 2.19
N THR A 241 15.64 -5.24 2.56
CA THR A 241 17.05 -5.09 2.89
C THR A 241 17.85 -4.84 1.60
N HIS A 242 19.04 -4.24 1.73
CA HIS A 242 19.94 -4.04 0.60
C HIS A 242 19.97 -5.29 -0.26
N GLU A 243 20.03 -5.10 -1.59
CA GLU A 243 20.05 -6.19 -2.55
C GLU A 243 20.74 -7.42 -1.93
N LYS A 244 20.04 -8.56 -1.92
CA LYS A 244 20.79 -9.81 -1.95
C LYS A 244 21.71 -9.61 -3.15
N LEU A 245 22.99 -9.33 -2.91
CA LEU A 245 24.01 -9.75 -3.82
C LEU A 245 23.70 -11.24 -4.05
N THR A 246 22.88 -11.51 -5.04
CA THR A 246 22.92 -12.77 -5.71
C THR A 246 24.35 -12.78 -6.23
N THR A 247 25.24 -13.32 -5.44
CA THR A 247 26.32 -14.08 -6.00
C THR A 247 25.61 -15.11 -6.87
N LEU A 248 25.28 -14.71 -8.09
CA LEU A 248 25.19 -15.62 -9.19
C LEU A 248 26.58 -16.25 -9.28
N SER A 249 26.83 -17.20 -8.40
CA SER A 249 27.76 -18.28 -8.70
C SER A 249 27.03 -19.04 -9.82
N ALA A 250 27.03 -18.44 -11.00
CA ALA A 250 26.75 -19.21 -12.20
C ALA A 250 27.87 -20.22 -12.29
N PRO A 251 27.63 -21.53 -12.12
CA PRO A 251 28.70 -22.54 -12.05
C PRO A 251 29.43 -22.72 -13.37
N TRP A 252 29.19 -21.87 -14.33
CA TRP A 252 29.73 -21.90 -15.70
C TRP A 252 30.55 -20.69 -16.13
N PHE A 253 30.73 -19.65 -15.28
CA PHE A 253 31.72 -18.62 -15.51
C PHE A 253 33.03 -19.01 -14.87
N HIS A 254 33.77 -19.89 -15.54
CA HIS A 254 35.21 -19.98 -15.33
C HIS A 254 35.83 -18.77 -16.07
N SER A 255 36.14 -17.71 -15.35
CA SER A 255 37.06 -16.70 -15.84
C SER A 255 38.44 -17.41 -16.00
N GLN A 256 38.78 -17.75 -17.21
CA GLN A 256 40.17 -18.05 -17.53
C GLN A 256 40.96 -16.75 -17.39
N PRO A 257 42.06 -16.72 -16.66
CA PRO A 257 42.93 -15.56 -16.67
C PRO A 257 43.45 -15.37 -18.09
N ALA A 258 43.27 -14.15 -18.62
CA ALA A 258 43.93 -13.78 -19.85
C ALA A 258 45.46 -13.89 -19.64
N ASN A 259 46.07 -14.88 -20.22
CA ASN A 259 47.50 -14.91 -20.38
C ASN A 259 47.89 -13.84 -21.41
N LEU A 260 48.21 -12.67 -20.92
CA LEU A 260 49.00 -11.71 -21.66
C LEU A 260 50.47 -12.26 -21.65
N ASN A 261 50.78 -13.09 -22.61
CA ASN A 261 52.18 -13.25 -22.99
C ASN A 261 52.54 -12.08 -23.89
N GLU A 262 53.18 -11.10 -23.30
CA GLU A 262 54.12 -10.27 -24.00
C GLU A 262 55.29 -11.18 -24.45
N GLN A 263 55.52 -11.26 -25.76
CA GLN A 263 56.86 -11.50 -26.29
C GLN A 263 56.91 -10.96 -27.73
N ASP A 264 57.85 -10.06 -27.90
CA ASP A 264 58.57 -9.53 -29.07
C ASP A 264 57.85 -8.61 -30.03
#